data_cc0af719751fc76744e61131f86b9ff0
#
_entry.id   cc0af719751fc76744e61131f86b9ff0
#
_cell.length_a   1.000
_cell.length_b   1.000
_cell.length_c   1.000
_cell.angle_alpha   90.00
_cell.angle_beta   90.00
_cell.angle_gamma   90.00
#
_symmetry.space_group_name_H-M   'P 1'
#
loop_
_entity.id
_entity.type
_entity.pdbx_description
1 polymer ?
#
loop_
_entity_poly.entity_id
_entity_poly.type
_entity_poly.pdbx_seq_one_letter_code
_entity_poly.pdbx_strand_id
1 'polypeptide(L)'
;RQLKHGAGHTAAIHTNDQALVREYGQRMHACRIIWNSPSSLGGVGDIYNAIAPSLTLGCGSYGGNSVSGNVQAVNLLNIKRIARRNNNMQWFKIPAKTYFEPNAIKYLRDMYGIERAVIVCDKVMEQLGVVDKIIDQLRARSNRVTFRIIDYVEPEPSVETVERGATMMREEFEPDTIIAVGGGSPMDASKIMWLLYEHPEISFSDVREKFFDIRKRAFKIPPLGKKAKLVCIPTSSGTGSEVTPFAVITDHKTGYKYPITDYALTPSVAIVDPVLARTQPRKLASDAGFDALTHSFEAYVSVYANDFTDGMALHAAKLIWDNLAESVNGEPGEDKIKAQEKMHNAATMAGMAFGSAFLGMCHGMAHTIGALCHVAHGRTNSILLPYVIRYNGSIPEEPTSWPKYNKYIAPERYQEIAKNLGVNPGKTPEEGVENLAKAVEDYRDNKLGMNKSFQECGVDEDYFWSILDQIGMRAYEDQCAPANPRIPQIEDMKDIAIAAYYGVSQAEGHKLRVQRQGEAATEEASERA
;
A
#
# COMPACT_ATOMS: atom_id res chain seq x y z
N ARG A 1 34.56 16.42 -15.15
CA ARG A 1 33.61 17.15 -14.29
C ARG A 1 33.60 16.62 -12.86
N GLN A 2 33.52 15.29 -12.67
CA GLN A 2 33.45 14.64 -11.36
C GLN A 2 34.72 14.87 -10.51
N LEU A 3 35.90 14.92 -11.13
CA LEU A 3 37.15 15.22 -10.44
C LEU A 3 37.23 16.67 -9.90
N LYS A 4 36.42 17.59 -10.44
CA LYS A 4 36.39 18.99 -10.01
C LYS A 4 35.33 19.32 -8.97
N HIS A 5 34.23 18.57 -8.93
CA HIS A 5 33.02 18.92 -8.15
C HIS A 5 32.36 17.75 -7.41
N GLY A 6 33.06 16.68 -7.10
CA GLY A 6 32.48 15.52 -6.42
C GLY A 6 33.44 14.36 -6.27
N ALA A 7 34.73 14.66 -6.22
CA ALA A 7 35.74 13.62 -6.02
C ALA A 7 35.47 12.84 -4.73
N GLY A 8 35.59 11.53 -4.80
CA GLY A 8 35.46 10.63 -3.67
C GLY A 8 34.04 10.18 -3.36
N HIS A 9 32.98 10.83 -3.85
CA HIS A 9 31.61 10.51 -3.43
C HIS A 9 31.04 9.24 -4.10
N THR A 10 30.30 9.37 -5.17
CA THR A 10 29.57 8.30 -5.84
C THR A 10 29.67 8.44 -7.34
N ALA A 11 29.94 7.36 -8.07
CA ALA A 11 29.91 7.33 -9.52
C ALA A 11 28.97 6.22 -10.00
N ALA A 12 28.24 6.47 -11.09
CA ALA A 12 27.35 5.48 -11.69
C ALA A 12 27.85 5.05 -13.07
N ILE A 13 27.60 3.80 -13.41
CA ILE A 13 27.86 3.23 -14.73
C ILE A 13 26.66 2.39 -15.16
N HIS A 14 26.22 2.59 -16.40
CA HIS A 14 25.13 1.85 -17.02
C HIS A 14 25.69 1.00 -18.17
N THR A 15 25.79 -0.31 -17.95
CA THR A 15 26.32 -1.27 -18.93
C THR A 15 25.96 -2.70 -18.53
N ASN A 16 25.93 -3.60 -19.50
CA ASN A 16 25.80 -5.04 -19.27
C ASN A 16 27.16 -5.75 -19.26
N ASP A 17 28.25 -5.04 -19.57
CA ASP A 17 29.60 -5.58 -19.58
C ASP A 17 30.23 -5.51 -18.18
N GLN A 18 30.42 -6.68 -17.58
CA GLN A 18 31.03 -6.80 -16.25
C GLN A 18 32.52 -6.43 -16.21
N ALA A 19 33.25 -6.63 -17.30
CA ALA A 19 34.66 -6.28 -17.37
C ALA A 19 34.81 -4.75 -17.33
N LEU A 20 33.97 -4.05 -18.08
CA LEU A 20 33.91 -2.59 -18.08
C LEU A 20 33.55 -2.03 -16.71
N VAL A 21 32.62 -2.65 -15.98
CA VAL A 21 32.26 -2.23 -14.62
C VAL A 21 33.45 -2.34 -13.67
N ARG A 22 34.23 -3.43 -13.77
CA ARG A 22 35.41 -3.63 -12.93
C ARG A 22 36.49 -2.60 -13.25
N GLU A 23 36.79 -2.38 -14.53
CA GLU A 23 37.75 -1.37 -14.99
C GLU A 23 37.33 0.03 -14.54
N TYR A 24 36.07 0.39 -14.73
CA TYR A 24 35.52 1.65 -14.26
C TYR A 24 35.68 1.81 -12.73
N GLY A 25 35.35 0.77 -11.95
CA GLY A 25 35.50 0.77 -10.51
C GLY A 25 36.93 0.95 -10.03
N GLN A 26 37.91 0.43 -10.78
CA GLN A 26 39.34 0.59 -10.49
C GLN A 26 39.85 2.01 -10.78
N ARG A 27 39.39 2.60 -11.87
CA ARG A 27 39.89 3.91 -12.36
C ARG A 27 39.19 5.11 -11.70
N MET A 28 37.92 4.95 -11.26
CA MET A 28 37.16 6.07 -10.70
C MET A 28 37.59 6.40 -9.27
N HIS A 29 37.86 7.68 -9.02
CA HIS A 29 38.15 8.23 -7.70
C HIS A 29 36.85 8.47 -6.91
N ALA A 30 36.10 7.40 -6.62
CA ALA A 30 34.86 7.43 -5.87
C ALA A 30 34.78 6.24 -4.92
N CYS A 31 34.19 6.47 -3.73
CA CYS A 31 33.99 5.42 -2.72
C CYS A 31 32.90 4.42 -3.11
N ARG A 32 31.95 4.83 -3.94
CA ARG A 32 30.82 4.02 -4.38
C ARG A 32 30.74 4.02 -5.89
N ILE A 33 30.67 2.82 -6.44
CA ILE A 33 30.38 2.62 -7.86
C ILE A 33 29.01 1.96 -7.95
N ILE A 34 28.06 2.67 -8.52
CA ILE A 34 26.68 2.21 -8.67
C ILE A 34 26.51 1.68 -10.10
N TRP A 35 26.06 0.45 -10.20
CA TRP A 35 25.90 -0.25 -11.47
C TRP A 35 24.41 -0.38 -11.83
N ASN A 36 24.03 0.16 -13.00
CA ASN A 36 22.67 0.13 -13.53
C ASN A 36 21.60 0.67 -12.57
N SER A 37 21.94 1.70 -11.80
CA SER A 37 21.05 2.40 -10.90
C SER A 37 21.47 3.87 -10.80
N PRO A 38 20.56 4.82 -10.55
CA PRO A 38 20.88 6.22 -10.35
C PRO A 38 21.83 6.42 -9.16
N SER A 39 22.79 7.34 -9.31
CA SER A 39 23.80 7.59 -8.26
C SER A 39 23.19 8.10 -6.94
N SER A 40 22.11 8.87 -7.00
CA SER A 40 21.40 9.41 -5.84
C SER A 40 20.76 8.30 -5.00
N LEU A 41 19.90 7.51 -5.59
CA LEU A 41 19.19 6.42 -4.91
C LEU A 41 20.10 5.23 -4.62
N GLY A 42 20.89 4.80 -5.59
CA GLY A 42 21.81 3.69 -5.40
C GLY A 42 22.91 3.99 -4.38
N GLY A 43 23.36 5.24 -4.30
CA GLY A 43 24.39 5.68 -3.37
C GLY A 43 23.97 5.64 -1.91
N VAL A 44 22.72 5.95 -1.60
CA VAL A 44 22.18 5.87 -0.23
C VAL A 44 21.81 4.45 0.20
N GLY A 45 21.85 3.47 -0.72
CA GLY A 45 21.51 2.09 -0.40
C GLY A 45 20.00 1.88 -0.39
N ASP A 46 19.39 1.84 -1.57
CA ASP A 46 17.96 1.63 -1.75
C ASP A 46 17.60 0.14 -1.92
N ILE A 47 16.34 -0.10 -2.29
CA ILE A 47 15.79 -1.44 -2.54
C ILE A 47 16.49 -2.21 -3.67
N TYR A 48 17.32 -1.55 -4.46
CA TYR A 48 17.88 -2.09 -5.70
C TYR A 48 19.31 -2.60 -5.58
N ASN A 49 19.95 -2.44 -4.42
CA ASN A 49 21.31 -2.93 -4.19
C ASN A 49 21.53 -3.42 -2.75
N ALA A 50 22.70 -3.98 -2.49
CA ALA A 50 23.05 -4.54 -1.18
C ALA A 50 23.75 -3.54 -0.24
N ILE A 51 23.85 -2.25 -0.60
CA ILE A 51 24.39 -1.23 0.27
C ILE A 51 23.38 -0.94 1.37
N ALA A 52 23.81 -0.97 2.64
CA ALA A 52 22.95 -0.60 3.76
C ALA A 52 22.49 0.85 3.62
N PRO A 53 21.19 1.15 3.81
CA PRO A 53 20.68 2.51 3.73
C PRO A 53 21.41 3.46 4.68
N SER A 54 21.86 4.61 4.17
CA SER A 54 22.52 5.65 4.97
C SER A 54 22.33 7.01 4.32
N LEU A 55 21.95 7.99 5.12
CA LEU A 55 21.90 9.41 4.71
C LEU A 55 23.24 10.11 4.83
N THR A 56 24.19 9.52 5.58
CA THR A 56 25.54 10.06 5.74
C THR A 56 26.50 9.34 4.82
N LEU A 57 26.96 10.04 3.78
CA LEU A 57 27.84 9.48 2.76
C LEU A 57 29.23 10.12 2.85
N GLY A 58 30.20 9.38 3.38
CA GLY A 58 31.60 9.80 3.39
C GLY A 58 32.19 9.81 1.97
N CYS A 59 33.09 10.74 1.68
CA CYS A 59 33.80 10.83 0.40
C CYS A 59 35.21 10.20 0.43
N GLY A 60 35.62 9.66 1.54
CA GLY A 60 36.93 9.06 1.72
C GLY A 60 38.09 10.05 1.50
N SER A 61 39.30 9.55 1.37
CA SER A 61 40.51 10.37 1.17
C SER A 61 40.50 11.19 -0.12
N TYR A 62 39.81 10.72 -1.16
CA TYR A 62 39.64 11.46 -2.41
C TYR A 62 38.81 12.75 -2.25
N GLY A 63 37.89 12.77 -1.32
CA GLY A 63 37.07 13.95 -1.01
C GLY A 63 37.57 14.78 0.16
N GLY A 64 38.74 14.45 0.72
CA GLY A 64 39.32 15.16 1.86
C GLY A 64 38.58 14.95 3.18
N ASN A 65 37.70 13.94 3.30
CA ASN A 65 36.95 13.67 4.51
C ASN A 65 37.75 12.85 5.51
N SER A 66 37.72 13.26 6.77
CA SER A 66 38.14 12.44 7.89
C SER A 66 37.05 11.45 8.27
N VAL A 67 37.43 10.27 8.72
CA VAL A 67 36.49 9.24 9.18
C VAL A 67 35.88 9.67 10.52
N SER A 68 34.58 9.58 10.67
CA SER A 68 33.82 9.95 11.88
C SER A 68 33.77 8.82 12.92
N GLY A 69 34.82 8.02 13.09
CA GLY A 69 34.88 6.92 14.05
C GLY A 69 36.28 6.74 14.63
N ASN A 70 36.48 5.74 15.53
CA ASN A 70 37.81 5.39 16.01
C ASN A 70 38.71 5.05 14.83
N VAL A 71 39.86 5.69 14.72
CA VAL A 71 40.81 5.46 13.65
C VAL A 71 41.40 4.06 13.81
N GLN A 72 41.02 3.16 12.93
CA GLN A 72 41.55 1.80 12.83
C GLN A 72 42.24 1.60 11.47
N ALA A 73 42.98 0.54 11.30
CA ALA A 73 43.64 0.25 10.02
C ALA A 73 42.66 0.22 8.84
N VAL A 74 41.43 -0.26 9.05
CA VAL A 74 40.37 -0.23 8.03
C VAL A 74 39.99 1.19 7.57
N ASN A 75 40.15 2.20 8.41
CA ASN A 75 39.86 3.59 8.07
C ASN A 75 40.94 4.24 7.19
N LEU A 76 42.10 3.61 7.08
CA LEU A 76 43.19 4.01 6.18
C LEU A 76 43.01 3.43 4.77
N LEU A 77 42.05 2.50 4.61
CA LEU A 77 41.76 1.88 3.33
C LEU A 77 40.68 2.64 2.58
N ASN A 78 40.94 2.89 1.31
CA ASN A 78 39.94 3.47 0.40
C ASN A 78 39.02 2.37 -0.10
N ILE A 79 37.94 2.10 0.64
CA ILE A 79 37.02 1.02 0.32
C ILE A 79 36.06 1.49 -0.78
N LYS A 80 36.19 0.89 -1.96
CA LYS A 80 35.22 1.04 -3.05
C LYS A 80 34.13 -0.03 -2.92
N ARG A 81 32.87 0.39 -2.97
CA ARG A 81 31.73 -0.53 -2.99
C ARG A 81 31.13 -0.54 -4.39
N ILE A 82 31.03 -1.74 -4.98
CA ILE A 82 30.32 -1.97 -6.23
C ILE A 82 28.98 -2.56 -5.85
N ALA A 83 27.91 -1.78 -6.02
CA ALA A 83 26.56 -2.24 -5.79
C ALA A 83 25.93 -2.63 -7.13
N ARG A 84 25.68 -3.92 -7.29
CA ARG A 84 24.92 -4.46 -8.40
C ARG A 84 23.45 -4.46 -8.02
N ARG A 85 22.61 -4.12 -8.97
CA ARG A 85 21.17 -4.35 -8.86
C ARG A 85 20.92 -5.81 -8.48
N ASN A 86 20.23 -6.00 -7.36
CA ASN A 86 19.84 -7.32 -6.90
C ASN A 86 18.35 -7.55 -7.22
N ASN A 87 18.09 -8.34 -8.25
CA ASN A 87 16.73 -8.76 -8.61
C ASN A 87 16.30 -10.01 -7.84
N ASN A 88 17.12 -10.50 -6.93
CA ASN A 88 16.90 -11.78 -6.29
C ASN A 88 15.96 -11.65 -5.11
N MET A 89 15.17 -12.71 -4.90
CA MET A 89 14.28 -12.95 -3.78
C MET A 89 12.97 -12.13 -3.82
N GLN A 90 12.21 -12.32 -4.88
CA GLN A 90 10.78 -12.14 -4.81
C GLN A 90 10.14 -13.41 -4.28
N TRP A 91 9.18 -13.26 -3.39
CA TRP A 91 8.32 -14.36 -2.94
C TRP A 91 6.88 -13.91 -2.98
N PHE A 92 5.99 -14.87 -3.11
CA PHE A 92 4.56 -14.68 -3.04
C PHE A 92 4.06 -15.37 -1.78
N LYS A 93 3.51 -14.60 -0.85
CA LYS A 93 3.00 -15.11 0.42
C LYS A 93 1.54 -14.72 0.60
N ILE A 94 0.73 -15.71 0.89
CA ILE A 94 -0.69 -15.62 1.20
C ILE A 94 -0.96 -16.49 2.43
N PRO A 95 -2.16 -16.43 3.06
CA PRO A 95 -2.55 -17.36 4.10
C PRO A 95 -2.38 -18.82 3.66
N ALA A 96 -2.04 -19.68 4.61
CA ALA A 96 -1.87 -21.11 4.33
C ALA A 96 -3.15 -21.77 3.78
N LYS A 97 -4.32 -21.21 4.15
CA LYS A 97 -5.63 -21.62 3.65
C LYS A 97 -6.53 -20.41 3.47
N THR A 98 -7.25 -20.39 2.36
CA THR A 98 -8.32 -19.43 2.08
C THR A 98 -9.58 -20.22 1.76
N TYR A 99 -10.59 -20.10 2.61
CA TYR A 99 -11.92 -20.68 2.39
C TYR A 99 -12.81 -19.61 1.79
N PHE A 100 -13.53 -19.95 0.75
CA PHE A 100 -14.44 -19.04 0.06
C PHE A 100 -15.69 -19.83 -0.33
N GLU A 101 -16.79 -19.19 -0.49
CA GLU A 101 -18.13 -19.69 -0.84
C GLU A 101 -19.16 -19.22 0.21
N PRO A 102 -20.45 -19.17 -0.17
CA PRO A 102 -21.51 -18.89 0.77
C PRO A 102 -21.50 -19.86 1.96
N ASN A 103 -21.51 -19.31 3.16
CA ASN A 103 -21.40 -20.02 4.44
C ASN A 103 -20.02 -20.66 4.73
N ALA A 104 -18.94 -20.15 4.15
CA ALA A 104 -17.59 -20.62 4.43
C ALA A 104 -17.21 -20.53 5.92
N ILE A 105 -17.89 -19.68 6.72
CA ILE A 105 -17.73 -19.64 8.19
C ILE A 105 -17.95 -20.98 8.87
N LYS A 106 -18.69 -21.92 8.25
CA LYS A 106 -18.87 -23.29 8.77
C LYS A 106 -17.55 -24.03 8.96
N TYR A 107 -16.48 -23.63 8.23
CA TYR A 107 -15.16 -24.21 8.44
C TYR A 107 -14.66 -24.06 9.89
N LEU A 108 -15.07 -23.04 10.62
CA LEU A 108 -14.75 -22.91 12.05
C LEU A 108 -15.18 -24.10 12.88
N ARG A 109 -16.17 -24.91 12.44
CA ARG A 109 -16.59 -26.14 13.12
C ARG A 109 -15.51 -27.22 13.06
N ASP A 110 -14.80 -27.31 11.95
CA ASP A 110 -13.89 -28.40 11.65
C ASP A 110 -12.41 -28.00 11.76
N MET A 111 -12.13 -26.70 11.95
CA MET A 111 -10.78 -26.20 12.12
C MET A 111 -10.12 -26.81 13.36
N TYR A 112 -9.00 -27.51 13.15
CA TYR A 112 -8.27 -28.15 14.24
C TYR A 112 -7.66 -27.15 15.21
N GLY A 113 -7.74 -27.47 16.51
CA GLY A 113 -7.01 -26.77 17.57
C GLY A 113 -7.65 -25.45 18.01
N ILE A 114 -8.98 -25.33 17.95
CA ILE A 114 -9.70 -24.22 18.59
C ILE A 114 -10.28 -24.72 19.93
N GLU A 115 -9.75 -24.23 21.04
CA GLU A 115 -10.25 -24.47 22.39
C GLU A 115 -10.56 -23.15 23.11
N ARG A 116 -9.77 -22.11 22.84
CA ARG A 116 -9.87 -20.78 23.44
C ARG A 116 -9.81 -19.70 22.36
N ALA A 117 -10.94 -19.18 21.93
CA ALA A 117 -11.03 -18.20 20.86
C ALA A 117 -11.24 -16.78 21.36
N VAL A 118 -10.50 -15.80 20.81
CA VAL A 118 -10.84 -14.38 20.94
C VAL A 118 -11.43 -13.91 19.63
N ILE A 119 -12.63 -13.33 19.68
CA ILE A 119 -13.29 -12.70 18.52
C ILE A 119 -13.02 -11.20 18.60
N VAL A 120 -12.39 -10.64 17.57
CA VAL A 120 -12.06 -9.21 17.50
C VAL A 120 -12.92 -8.58 16.40
N CYS A 121 -13.68 -7.56 16.78
CA CYS A 121 -14.63 -6.88 15.88
C CYS A 121 -14.84 -5.42 16.30
N ASP A 122 -15.62 -4.70 15.51
CA ASP A 122 -16.25 -3.45 15.91
C ASP A 122 -17.68 -3.68 16.42
N LYS A 123 -18.27 -2.67 17.07
CA LYS A 123 -19.63 -2.77 17.61
C LYS A 123 -20.70 -2.97 16.55
N VAL A 124 -20.46 -2.53 15.32
CA VAL A 124 -21.42 -2.69 14.22
C VAL A 124 -21.58 -4.17 13.86
N MET A 125 -20.50 -4.93 13.89
CA MET A 125 -20.54 -6.39 13.64
C MET A 125 -21.36 -7.14 14.69
N GLU A 126 -21.27 -6.71 15.94
CA GLU A 126 -22.09 -7.25 17.01
C GLU A 126 -23.59 -6.90 16.81
N GLN A 127 -23.89 -5.63 16.55
CA GLN A 127 -25.26 -5.16 16.32
C GLN A 127 -25.94 -5.80 15.10
N LEU A 128 -25.18 -6.13 14.05
CA LEU A 128 -25.65 -6.82 12.87
C LEU A 128 -25.79 -8.34 13.05
N GLY A 129 -25.46 -8.88 14.24
CA GLY A 129 -25.53 -10.30 14.53
C GLY A 129 -24.48 -11.14 13.77
N VAL A 130 -23.44 -10.52 13.26
CA VAL A 130 -22.34 -11.24 12.57
C VAL A 130 -21.53 -12.04 13.59
N VAL A 131 -21.27 -11.47 14.77
CA VAL A 131 -20.58 -12.12 15.86
C VAL A 131 -21.32 -13.36 16.35
N ASP A 132 -22.67 -13.30 16.44
CA ASP A 132 -23.50 -14.44 16.83
C ASP A 132 -23.36 -15.60 15.84
N LYS A 133 -23.31 -15.31 14.53
CA LYS A 133 -23.06 -16.34 13.51
C LYS A 133 -21.72 -17.05 13.70
N ILE A 134 -20.67 -16.33 14.11
CA ILE A 134 -19.37 -16.93 14.43
C ILE A 134 -19.46 -17.78 15.69
N ILE A 135 -20.10 -17.26 16.76
CA ILE A 135 -20.32 -17.99 18.01
C ILE A 135 -21.09 -19.30 17.77
N ASP A 136 -22.10 -19.27 16.92
CA ASP A 136 -22.87 -20.49 16.55
C ASP A 136 -21.99 -21.56 15.90
N GLN A 137 -21.01 -21.16 15.08
CA GLN A 137 -20.06 -22.12 14.52
C GLN A 137 -19.14 -22.70 15.61
N LEU A 138 -18.69 -21.89 16.55
CA LEU A 138 -17.86 -22.33 17.68
C LEU A 138 -18.63 -23.27 18.61
N ARG A 139 -19.91 -22.98 18.87
CA ARG A 139 -20.80 -23.84 19.71
C ARG A 139 -21.17 -25.15 19.03
N ALA A 140 -21.22 -25.17 17.70
CA ALA A 140 -21.55 -26.37 16.93
C ALA A 140 -20.38 -27.36 16.78
N ARG A 141 -19.23 -27.09 17.37
CA ARG A 141 -18.06 -27.98 17.36
C ARG A 141 -18.29 -29.20 18.27
N SER A 142 -17.57 -30.28 17.95
CA SER A 142 -17.57 -31.49 18.78
C SER A 142 -16.86 -31.31 20.13
N ASN A 143 -15.90 -30.38 20.22
CA ASN A 143 -15.23 -30.01 21.46
C ASN A 143 -15.79 -28.70 22.01
N ARG A 144 -15.76 -28.54 23.36
CA ARG A 144 -16.16 -27.31 24.00
C ARG A 144 -15.11 -26.21 23.70
N VAL A 145 -15.56 -25.05 23.23
CA VAL A 145 -14.75 -23.86 23.03
C VAL A 145 -15.17 -22.80 24.04
N THR A 146 -14.18 -22.21 24.70
CA THR A 146 -14.37 -20.97 25.45
C THR A 146 -14.01 -19.79 24.59
N PHE A 147 -14.72 -18.66 24.70
CA PHE A 147 -14.42 -17.49 23.91
C PHE A 147 -14.57 -16.20 24.70
N ARG A 148 -13.87 -15.17 24.22
CA ARG A 148 -13.99 -13.76 24.63
C ARG A 148 -14.22 -12.91 23.39
N ILE A 149 -14.82 -11.73 23.58
CA ILE A 149 -15.08 -10.77 22.52
C ILE A 149 -14.35 -9.48 22.84
N ILE A 150 -13.65 -8.95 21.85
CA ILE A 150 -13.09 -7.60 21.79
C ILE A 150 -13.92 -6.85 20.75
N ASP A 151 -14.90 -6.05 21.19
CA ASP A 151 -15.90 -5.35 20.36
C ASP A 151 -15.65 -3.85 20.22
N TYR A 152 -14.55 -3.38 20.77
CA TYR A 152 -14.24 -1.95 20.88
C TYR A 152 -13.21 -1.45 19.86
N VAL A 153 -13.00 -2.18 18.77
CA VAL A 153 -12.12 -1.69 17.70
C VAL A 153 -12.81 -0.56 16.95
N GLU A 154 -12.25 0.62 17.02
CA GLU A 154 -12.70 1.81 16.32
C GLU A 154 -12.24 1.81 14.85
N PRO A 155 -12.92 2.55 13.96
CA PRO A 155 -12.37 2.89 12.66
C PRO A 155 -10.98 3.52 12.82
N GLU A 156 -10.00 3.07 12.02
CA GLU A 156 -8.60 3.49 12.17
C GLU A 156 -8.03 3.17 13.57
N PRO A 157 -7.79 1.90 13.85
CA PRO A 157 -7.51 1.43 15.19
C PRO A 157 -6.28 2.10 15.81
N SER A 158 -6.38 2.45 17.08
CA SER A 158 -5.33 3.14 17.83
C SER A 158 -4.28 2.21 18.41
N VAL A 159 -3.12 2.78 18.75
CA VAL A 159 -2.08 2.08 19.52
C VAL A 159 -2.64 1.58 20.84
N GLU A 160 -3.44 2.41 21.53
CA GLU A 160 -4.06 2.09 22.81
C GLU A 160 -5.02 0.88 22.71
N THR A 161 -5.80 0.81 21.63
CA THR A 161 -6.71 -0.32 21.37
C THR A 161 -5.95 -1.62 21.16
N VAL A 162 -4.87 -1.61 20.38
CA VAL A 162 -4.10 -2.85 20.12
C VAL A 162 -3.32 -3.31 21.36
N GLU A 163 -2.75 -2.41 22.14
CA GLU A 163 -2.06 -2.73 23.39
C GLU A 163 -3.02 -3.28 24.44
N ARG A 164 -4.21 -2.68 24.59
CA ARG A 164 -5.26 -3.16 25.48
C ARG A 164 -5.72 -4.58 25.11
N GLY A 165 -5.95 -4.82 23.81
CA GLY A 165 -6.37 -6.15 23.33
C GLY A 165 -5.30 -7.21 23.58
N ALA A 166 -4.05 -6.91 23.27
CA ALA A 166 -2.92 -7.81 23.49
C ALA A 166 -2.72 -8.12 25.00
N THR A 167 -2.89 -7.12 25.86
CA THR A 167 -2.80 -7.29 27.33
C THR A 167 -3.89 -8.22 27.83
N MET A 168 -5.15 -8.04 27.41
CA MET A 168 -6.24 -8.93 27.75
C MET A 168 -5.96 -10.37 27.30
N MET A 169 -5.47 -10.54 26.07
CA MET A 169 -5.09 -11.86 25.56
C MET A 169 -4.00 -12.52 26.41
N ARG A 170 -3.02 -11.77 26.86
CA ARG A 170 -1.87 -12.28 27.59
C ARG A 170 -2.15 -12.58 29.06
N GLU A 171 -2.92 -11.71 29.71
CA GLU A 171 -3.06 -11.72 31.17
C GLU A 171 -4.36 -12.37 31.65
N GLU A 172 -5.41 -12.36 30.82
CA GLU A 172 -6.73 -12.78 31.23
C GLU A 172 -7.25 -14.04 30.54
N PHE A 173 -6.84 -14.29 29.29
CA PHE A 173 -7.52 -15.32 28.51
C PHE A 173 -6.62 -16.32 27.79
N GLU A 174 -5.43 -15.98 27.32
CA GLU A 174 -4.46 -16.83 26.59
C GLU A 174 -5.10 -17.64 25.45
N PRO A 175 -5.58 -16.98 24.36
CA PRO A 175 -6.22 -17.67 23.25
C PRO A 175 -5.25 -18.53 22.44
N ASP A 176 -5.73 -19.63 21.88
CA ASP A 176 -5.08 -20.41 20.82
C ASP A 176 -5.50 -19.95 19.42
N THR A 177 -6.59 -19.18 19.34
CA THR A 177 -7.14 -18.71 18.08
C THR A 177 -7.69 -17.30 18.25
N ILE A 178 -7.25 -16.39 17.35
CA ILE A 178 -7.77 -15.03 17.23
C ILE A 178 -8.62 -15.00 15.95
N ILE A 179 -9.88 -14.65 16.06
CA ILE A 179 -10.83 -14.54 14.97
C ILE A 179 -11.16 -13.08 14.77
N ALA A 180 -10.56 -12.46 13.75
CA ALA A 180 -10.84 -11.09 13.34
C ALA A 180 -12.04 -11.09 12.38
N VAL A 181 -13.10 -10.37 12.70
CA VAL A 181 -14.28 -10.27 11.84
C VAL A 181 -14.70 -8.81 11.66
N GLY A 182 -14.85 -8.39 10.41
CA GLY A 182 -15.21 -7.02 10.07
C GLY A 182 -14.57 -6.51 8.79
N GLY A 183 -14.41 -5.21 8.69
CA GLY A 183 -13.63 -4.55 7.65
C GLY A 183 -12.13 -4.59 7.94
N GLY A 184 -11.36 -3.69 7.31
CA GLY A 184 -9.91 -3.60 7.52
C GLY A 184 -9.51 -3.36 8.97
N SER A 185 -10.20 -2.46 9.69
CA SER A 185 -9.82 -2.03 11.05
C SER A 185 -9.73 -3.16 12.08
N PRO A 186 -10.74 -4.04 12.26
CA PRO A 186 -10.61 -5.19 13.15
C PRO A 186 -9.50 -6.15 12.75
N MET A 187 -9.27 -6.37 11.46
CA MET A 187 -8.22 -7.26 10.97
C MET A 187 -6.83 -6.67 11.21
N ASP A 188 -6.63 -5.39 10.94
CA ASP A 188 -5.37 -4.68 11.18
C ASP A 188 -5.03 -4.63 12.66
N ALA A 189 -6.02 -4.28 13.51
CA ALA A 189 -5.86 -4.33 14.96
C ALA A 189 -5.46 -5.73 15.43
N SER A 190 -6.13 -6.77 14.91
CA SER A 190 -5.86 -8.16 15.29
C SER A 190 -4.46 -8.63 14.93
N LYS A 191 -3.89 -8.19 13.79
CA LYS A 191 -2.52 -8.51 13.41
C LYS A 191 -1.50 -7.97 14.42
N ILE A 192 -1.71 -6.74 14.88
CA ILE A 192 -0.81 -6.13 15.88
C ILE A 192 -1.08 -6.70 17.29
N MET A 193 -2.35 -6.92 17.66
CA MET A 193 -2.67 -7.64 18.91
C MET A 193 -2.02 -9.02 18.94
N TRP A 194 -2.06 -9.77 17.82
CA TRP A 194 -1.42 -11.08 17.68
C TRP A 194 0.09 -11.00 17.87
N LEU A 195 0.76 -10.03 17.25
CA LEU A 195 2.18 -9.78 17.41
C LEU A 195 2.53 -9.52 18.88
N LEU A 196 1.88 -8.54 19.51
CA LEU A 196 2.14 -8.14 20.90
C LEU A 196 1.75 -9.22 21.92
N TYR A 197 0.80 -10.09 21.58
CA TYR A 197 0.43 -11.25 22.40
C TYR A 197 1.50 -12.34 22.36
N GLU A 198 2.02 -12.69 21.18
CA GLU A 198 3.05 -13.72 21.05
C GLU A 198 4.43 -13.24 21.49
N HIS A 199 4.72 -11.95 21.31
CA HIS A 199 6.02 -11.32 21.55
C HIS A 199 5.87 -10.08 22.45
N PRO A 200 5.62 -10.25 23.75
CA PRO A 200 5.43 -9.14 24.69
C PRO A 200 6.68 -8.28 24.89
N GLU A 201 7.85 -8.76 24.48
CA GLU A 201 9.10 -8.00 24.48
C GLU A 201 9.15 -6.92 23.39
N ILE A 202 8.25 -6.98 22.41
CA ILE A 202 8.17 -6.02 21.31
C ILE A 202 7.19 -4.92 21.68
N SER A 203 7.62 -3.67 21.53
CA SER A 203 6.76 -2.49 21.67
C SER A 203 6.25 -1.99 20.31
N PHE A 204 5.18 -1.19 20.33
CA PHE A 204 4.71 -0.54 19.10
C PHE A 204 5.80 0.36 18.47
N SER A 205 6.66 0.97 19.28
CA SER A 205 7.77 1.80 18.80
C SER A 205 8.78 1.03 17.95
N ASP A 206 8.96 -0.28 18.19
CA ASP A 206 9.88 -1.11 17.42
C ASP A 206 9.37 -1.41 16.02
N VAL A 207 8.04 -1.48 15.85
CA VAL A 207 7.41 -1.89 14.59
C VAL A 207 6.97 -0.71 13.71
N ARG A 208 6.89 0.50 14.25
CA ARG A 208 6.50 1.71 13.49
C ARG A 208 7.58 2.27 12.55
N GLU A 209 8.71 1.58 12.43
CA GLU A 209 9.83 2.02 11.59
C GLU A 209 9.43 2.12 10.12
N LYS A 210 9.72 3.28 9.51
CA LYS A 210 9.58 3.48 8.07
C LYS A 210 10.72 2.79 7.32
N PHE A 211 10.42 2.14 6.19
CA PHE A 211 11.41 1.48 5.32
C PHE A 211 11.00 1.62 3.85
N PHE A 212 11.99 1.64 2.96
CA PHE A 212 11.75 1.63 1.50
C PHE A 212 11.57 0.23 0.93
N ASP A 213 12.06 -0.79 1.62
CA ASP A 213 11.96 -2.19 1.21
C ASP A 213 11.77 -3.06 2.45
N ILE A 214 10.64 -3.74 2.53
CA ILE A 214 10.29 -4.67 3.62
C ILE A 214 11.40 -5.70 3.89
N ARG A 215 12.15 -6.10 2.88
CA ARG A 215 13.25 -7.08 2.98
C ARG A 215 14.50 -6.52 3.65
N LYS A 216 14.63 -5.19 3.69
CA LYS A 216 15.75 -4.44 4.28
C LYS A 216 15.42 -3.79 5.62
N ARG A 217 14.29 -4.13 6.20
CA ARG A 217 13.88 -3.63 7.49
C ARG A 217 14.93 -3.95 8.55
N ALA A 218 15.28 -2.97 9.40
CA ALA A 218 16.24 -3.16 10.48
C ALA A 218 15.65 -4.06 11.57
N PHE A 219 14.42 -3.78 11.97
CA PHE A 219 13.67 -4.63 12.89
C PHE A 219 12.87 -5.67 12.09
N LYS A 220 13.06 -6.95 12.39
CA LYS A 220 12.29 -8.04 11.79
C LYS A 220 11.32 -8.60 12.80
N ILE A 221 10.06 -8.69 12.43
CA ILE A 221 9.04 -9.34 13.24
C ILE A 221 9.36 -10.84 13.31
N PRO A 222 9.42 -11.44 14.50
CA PRO A 222 9.60 -12.88 14.64
C PRO A 222 8.45 -13.67 14.00
N PRO A 223 8.62 -14.96 13.68
CA PRO A 223 7.55 -15.81 13.18
C PRO A 223 6.41 -15.90 14.19
N LEU A 224 5.19 -15.64 13.74
CA LEU A 224 3.94 -15.74 14.51
C LEU A 224 3.24 -17.08 14.27
N GLY A 225 2.24 -17.38 15.11
CA GLY A 225 1.41 -18.58 15.00
C GLY A 225 1.85 -19.72 15.92
N LYS A 226 2.71 -19.46 16.89
CA LYS A 226 3.14 -20.45 17.89
C LYS A 226 2.15 -20.58 19.05
N LYS A 227 1.63 -19.44 19.57
CA LYS A 227 0.66 -19.42 20.64
C LYS A 227 -0.78 -19.44 20.11
N ALA A 228 -1.05 -18.64 19.08
CA ALA A 228 -2.38 -18.52 18.49
C ALA A 228 -2.33 -18.46 16.98
N LYS A 229 -3.36 -18.99 16.32
CA LYS A 229 -3.61 -18.79 14.88
C LYS A 229 -4.45 -17.54 14.69
N LEU A 230 -4.14 -16.74 13.70
CA LEU A 230 -4.98 -15.63 13.27
C LEU A 230 -5.88 -16.07 12.11
N VAL A 231 -7.19 -15.97 12.31
CA VAL A 231 -8.24 -16.23 11.32
C VAL A 231 -8.90 -14.90 10.98
N CYS A 232 -8.87 -14.48 9.73
CA CYS A 232 -9.50 -13.24 9.28
C CYS A 232 -10.75 -13.53 8.45
N ILE A 233 -11.85 -12.84 8.77
CA ILE A 233 -13.17 -13.01 8.15
C ILE A 233 -13.65 -11.64 7.70
N PRO A 234 -13.46 -11.26 6.41
CA PRO A 234 -13.88 -9.98 5.90
C PRO A 234 -15.41 -9.89 5.79
N THR A 235 -15.94 -8.71 6.11
CA THR A 235 -17.36 -8.36 5.92
C THR A 235 -17.52 -7.19 4.94
N SER A 236 -16.42 -6.73 4.35
CA SER A 236 -16.38 -5.75 3.28
C SER A 236 -15.61 -6.30 2.09
N SER A 237 -16.01 -5.89 0.88
CA SER A 237 -15.38 -6.34 -0.37
C SER A 237 -14.45 -5.24 -0.89
N GLY A 238 -13.29 -5.04 -0.24
CA GLY A 238 -12.39 -3.94 -0.57
C GLY A 238 -10.95 -4.15 -0.13
N THR A 239 -10.68 -4.08 1.16
CA THR A 239 -9.33 -3.93 1.72
C THR A 239 -8.37 -5.10 1.48
N GLY A 240 -8.89 -6.33 1.35
CA GLY A 240 -8.04 -7.53 1.24
C GLY A 240 -7.16 -7.80 2.48
N SER A 241 -7.46 -7.17 3.63
CA SER A 241 -6.62 -7.30 4.83
C SER A 241 -6.54 -8.75 5.34
N GLU A 242 -7.54 -9.57 5.04
CA GLU A 242 -7.56 -11.00 5.41
C GLU A 242 -6.44 -11.83 4.78
N VAL A 243 -5.79 -11.32 3.73
CA VAL A 243 -4.71 -12.04 3.01
C VAL A 243 -3.40 -11.28 2.93
N THR A 244 -3.33 -10.06 3.48
CA THR A 244 -2.17 -9.18 3.33
C THR A 244 -1.29 -9.13 4.57
N PRO A 245 0.01 -8.80 4.41
CA PRO A 245 0.95 -8.61 5.50
C PRO A 245 0.92 -7.19 6.11
N PHE A 246 -0.11 -6.40 5.82
CA PHE A 246 -0.22 -5.00 6.22
C PHE A 246 -1.16 -4.83 7.41
N ALA A 247 -0.86 -3.84 8.26
CA ALA A 247 -1.76 -3.33 9.30
C ALA A 247 -1.55 -1.82 9.46
N VAL A 248 -2.63 -1.04 9.35
CA VAL A 248 -2.57 0.41 9.54
C VAL A 248 -3.07 0.75 10.94
N ILE A 249 -2.20 1.33 11.77
CA ILE A 249 -2.50 1.72 13.14
C ILE A 249 -2.30 3.22 13.31
N THR A 250 -3.23 3.88 13.98
CA THR A 250 -3.20 5.32 14.21
C THR A 250 -2.65 5.63 15.59
N ASP A 251 -1.67 6.50 15.67
CA ASP A 251 -1.23 7.10 16.92
C ASP A 251 -1.99 8.41 17.14
N HIS A 252 -2.99 8.38 18.01
CA HIS A 252 -3.82 9.55 18.31
C HIS A 252 -3.05 10.71 18.97
N LYS A 253 -1.90 10.45 19.58
CA LYS A 253 -1.06 11.51 20.20
C LYS A 253 -0.37 12.35 19.15
N THR A 254 0.01 11.75 18.04
CA THR A 254 0.72 12.42 16.95
C THR A 254 -0.16 12.68 15.72
N GLY A 255 -1.35 12.08 15.65
CA GLY A 255 -2.22 12.08 14.47
C GLY A 255 -1.63 11.32 13.27
N TYR A 256 -0.61 10.51 13.51
CA TYR A 256 0.08 9.77 12.46
C TYR A 256 -0.52 8.38 12.26
N LYS A 257 -0.72 7.98 10.99
CA LYS A 257 -1.05 6.61 10.60
C LYS A 257 0.24 5.86 10.26
N TYR A 258 0.46 4.75 10.92
CA TYR A 258 1.61 3.88 10.72
C TYR A 258 1.19 2.63 9.94
N PRO A 259 1.51 2.53 8.65
CA PRO A 259 1.36 1.29 7.89
C PRO A 259 2.48 0.33 8.29
N ILE A 260 2.16 -0.62 9.15
CA ILE A 260 3.09 -1.66 9.58
C ILE A 260 3.04 -2.79 8.57
N THR A 261 4.20 -3.20 8.09
CA THR A 261 4.28 -4.21 7.04
C THR A 261 5.36 -5.22 7.38
N ASP A 262 4.97 -6.46 7.53
CA ASP A 262 5.88 -7.61 7.63
C ASP A 262 5.14 -8.88 7.22
N TYR A 263 5.80 -9.74 6.44
CA TYR A 263 5.18 -11.01 6.01
C TYR A 263 4.80 -11.95 7.17
N ALA A 264 5.36 -11.74 8.38
CA ALA A 264 4.95 -12.47 9.57
C ALA A 264 3.49 -12.15 9.96
N LEU A 265 2.98 -10.95 9.64
CA LEU A 265 1.62 -10.51 9.92
C LEU A 265 0.56 -11.12 8.97
N THR A 266 0.96 -11.86 7.93
CA THR A 266 0.00 -12.55 7.05
C THR A 266 -0.84 -13.52 7.89
N PRO A 267 -2.19 -13.41 7.86
CA PRO A 267 -3.06 -14.30 8.63
C PRO A 267 -2.82 -15.79 8.34
N SER A 268 -3.08 -16.63 9.32
CA SER A 268 -2.95 -18.09 9.15
C SER A 268 -4.02 -18.66 8.24
N VAL A 269 -5.24 -18.12 8.34
CA VAL A 269 -6.42 -18.55 7.58
C VAL A 269 -7.25 -17.32 7.21
N ALA A 270 -7.75 -17.28 5.99
CA ALA A 270 -8.79 -16.36 5.54
C ALA A 270 -10.10 -17.14 5.30
N ILE A 271 -11.23 -16.60 5.76
CA ILE A 271 -12.55 -17.15 5.49
C ILE A 271 -13.38 -16.07 4.79
N VAL A 272 -13.50 -16.21 3.49
CA VAL A 272 -14.12 -15.24 2.59
C VAL A 272 -15.55 -15.67 2.34
N ASP A 273 -16.46 -15.29 3.25
CA ASP A 273 -17.87 -15.67 3.20
C ASP A 273 -18.72 -14.51 2.67
N PRO A 274 -19.16 -14.55 1.40
CA PRO A 274 -19.89 -13.44 0.78
C PRO A 274 -21.23 -13.13 1.47
N VAL A 275 -21.79 -14.07 2.23
CA VAL A 275 -23.04 -13.84 2.97
C VAL A 275 -22.86 -12.75 4.04
N LEU A 276 -21.66 -12.60 4.59
CA LEU A 276 -21.38 -11.61 5.62
C LEU A 276 -21.21 -10.20 5.03
N ALA A 277 -20.82 -10.09 3.77
CA ALA A 277 -20.62 -8.81 3.10
C ALA A 277 -21.90 -8.25 2.43
N ARG A 278 -22.99 -9.03 2.34
CA ARG A 278 -24.22 -8.62 1.63
C ARG A 278 -24.94 -7.44 2.23
N THR A 279 -24.75 -7.18 3.52
CA THR A 279 -25.40 -6.08 4.25
C THR A 279 -24.63 -4.77 4.17
N GLN A 280 -23.54 -4.74 3.43
CA GLN A 280 -22.71 -3.55 3.27
C GLN A 280 -23.53 -2.40 2.63
N PRO A 281 -23.55 -1.19 3.24
CA PRO A 281 -24.27 -0.06 2.67
C PRO A 281 -23.74 0.33 1.29
N ARG A 282 -24.61 0.80 0.39
CA ARG A 282 -24.28 1.14 -1.00
C ARG A 282 -23.04 2.04 -1.12
N LYS A 283 -22.94 3.11 -0.32
CA LYS A 283 -21.79 4.03 -0.35
C LYS A 283 -20.49 3.30 0.02
N LEU A 284 -20.52 2.50 1.08
CA LEU A 284 -19.36 1.73 1.51
C LEU A 284 -18.98 0.65 0.49
N ALA A 285 -19.97 0.00 -0.14
CA ALA A 285 -19.73 -1.00 -1.18
C ALA A 285 -19.06 -0.39 -2.43
N SER A 286 -19.51 0.83 -2.84
CA SER A 286 -18.87 1.55 -3.95
C SER A 286 -17.44 1.94 -3.63
N ASP A 287 -17.21 2.53 -2.46
CA ASP A 287 -15.89 2.98 -2.03
C ASP A 287 -14.93 1.79 -1.89
N ALA A 288 -15.36 0.72 -1.22
CA ALA A 288 -14.55 -0.49 -1.03
C ALA A 288 -14.26 -1.22 -2.35
N GLY A 289 -15.25 -1.33 -3.23
CA GLY A 289 -15.06 -1.97 -4.54
C GLY A 289 -14.13 -1.19 -5.45
N PHE A 290 -14.18 0.14 -5.41
CA PHE A 290 -13.26 0.98 -6.17
C PHE A 290 -11.83 0.94 -5.57
N ASP A 291 -11.72 0.79 -4.27
CA ASP A 291 -10.46 0.53 -3.57
C ASP A 291 -9.82 -0.76 -4.08
N ALA A 292 -10.58 -1.86 -4.11
CA ALA A 292 -10.10 -3.14 -4.66
C ALA A 292 -9.69 -3.04 -6.15
N LEU A 293 -10.37 -2.21 -6.95
CA LEU A 293 -9.98 -1.94 -8.34
C LEU A 293 -8.62 -1.24 -8.39
N THR A 294 -8.44 -0.24 -7.53
CA THR A 294 -7.18 0.51 -7.41
C THR A 294 -6.04 -0.41 -6.95
N HIS A 295 -6.29 -1.28 -5.96
CA HIS A 295 -5.35 -2.33 -5.54
C HIS A 295 -4.88 -3.17 -6.72
N SER A 296 -5.82 -3.63 -7.56
CA SER A 296 -5.52 -4.46 -8.72
C SER A 296 -4.66 -3.72 -9.75
N PHE A 297 -4.99 -2.46 -10.04
CA PHE A 297 -4.25 -1.67 -11.02
C PHE A 297 -2.84 -1.34 -10.53
N GLU A 298 -2.70 -0.85 -9.29
CA GLU A 298 -1.40 -0.51 -8.74
C GLU A 298 -0.51 -1.75 -8.56
N ALA A 299 -1.05 -2.87 -8.10
CA ALA A 299 -0.30 -4.12 -8.02
C ALA A 299 0.22 -4.56 -9.39
N TYR A 300 -0.59 -4.42 -10.46
CA TYR A 300 -0.20 -4.81 -11.79
C TYR A 300 0.92 -3.94 -12.37
N VAL A 301 0.88 -2.62 -12.18
CA VAL A 301 1.89 -1.69 -12.70
C VAL A 301 3.09 -1.51 -11.77
N SER A 302 3.06 -2.08 -10.58
CA SER A 302 4.12 -1.96 -9.57
C SER A 302 5.48 -2.44 -10.08
N VAL A 303 6.56 -1.83 -9.60
CA VAL A 303 7.94 -2.30 -9.85
C VAL A 303 8.21 -3.69 -9.26
N TYR A 304 7.38 -4.17 -8.34
CA TYR A 304 7.45 -5.51 -7.73
C TYR A 304 6.52 -6.53 -8.39
N ALA A 305 5.74 -6.13 -9.39
CA ALA A 305 4.85 -7.01 -10.12
C ALA A 305 5.60 -8.23 -10.69
N ASN A 306 4.96 -9.37 -10.70
CA ASN A 306 5.50 -10.64 -11.18
C ASN A 306 4.38 -11.54 -11.67
N ASP A 307 4.70 -12.66 -12.32
CA ASP A 307 3.72 -13.55 -12.96
C ASP A 307 2.60 -14.01 -12.01
N PHE A 308 2.91 -14.23 -10.72
CA PHE A 308 1.91 -14.62 -9.71
C PHE A 308 0.96 -13.47 -9.37
N THR A 309 1.53 -12.29 -9.10
CA THR A 309 0.74 -11.10 -8.76
C THR A 309 -0.03 -10.57 -9.96
N ASP A 310 0.55 -10.67 -11.17
CA ASP A 310 -0.07 -10.24 -12.42
C ASP A 310 -1.34 -11.03 -12.73
N GLY A 311 -1.27 -12.35 -12.60
CA GLY A 311 -2.43 -13.22 -12.80
C GLY A 311 -3.58 -12.90 -11.83
N MET A 312 -3.26 -12.66 -10.55
CA MET A 312 -4.25 -12.29 -9.53
C MET A 312 -4.81 -10.89 -9.78
N ALA A 313 -3.95 -9.91 -10.06
CA ALA A 313 -4.34 -8.52 -10.27
C ALA A 313 -5.26 -8.33 -11.50
N LEU A 314 -4.89 -8.90 -12.65
CA LEU A 314 -5.70 -8.79 -13.87
C LEU A 314 -7.04 -9.49 -13.72
N HIS A 315 -7.06 -10.69 -13.10
CA HIS A 315 -8.31 -11.39 -12.90
C HIS A 315 -9.22 -10.70 -11.88
N ALA A 316 -8.66 -10.19 -10.79
CA ALA A 316 -9.39 -9.38 -9.82
C ALA A 316 -9.97 -8.11 -10.47
N ALA A 317 -9.17 -7.36 -11.23
CA ALA A 317 -9.63 -6.18 -11.96
C ALA A 317 -10.82 -6.50 -12.88
N LYS A 318 -10.76 -7.60 -13.63
CA LYS A 318 -11.85 -8.03 -14.52
C LYS A 318 -13.12 -8.40 -13.75
N LEU A 319 -13.00 -9.15 -12.68
CA LEU A 319 -14.15 -9.50 -11.84
C LEU A 319 -14.80 -8.25 -11.22
N ILE A 320 -13.99 -7.30 -10.72
CA ILE A 320 -14.50 -6.05 -10.17
C ILE A 320 -15.21 -5.23 -11.24
N TRP A 321 -14.57 -5.06 -12.40
CA TRP A 321 -15.11 -4.28 -13.51
C TRP A 321 -16.47 -4.78 -13.99
N ASP A 322 -16.62 -6.10 -14.07
CA ASP A 322 -17.86 -6.72 -14.55
C ASP A 322 -18.98 -6.74 -13.49
N ASN A 323 -18.64 -6.73 -12.20
CA ASN A 323 -19.61 -7.04 -11.15
C ASN A 323 -19.88 -5.88 -10.17
N LEU A 324 -19.00 -4.87 -10.03
CA LEU A 324 -19.14 -3.84 -8.99
C LEU A 324 -20.43 -3.04 -9.17
N ALA A 325 -20.75 -2.61 -10.39
CA ALA A 325 -21.96 -1.82 -10.63
C ALA A 325 -23.23 -2.62 -10.28
N GLU A 326 -23.30 -3.89 -10.66
CA GLU A 326 -24.42 -4.77 -10.33
C GLU A 326 -24.49 -5.05 -8.83
N SER A 327 -23.36 -5.30 -8.19
CA SER A 327 -23.29 -5.56 -6.74
C SER A 327 -23.79 -4.39 -5.90
N VAL A 328 -23.60 -3.15 -6.39
CA VAL A 328 -23.99 -1.91 -5.71
C VAL A 328 -25.41 -1.48 -6.07
N ASN A 329 -25.71 -1.41 -7.36
CA ASN A 329 -26.92 -0.79 -7.91
C ASN A 329 -27.99 -1.79 -8.37
N GLY A 330 -27.63 -3.07 -8.52
CA GLY A 330 -28.55 -4.11 -8.98
C GLY A 330 -29.77 -4.24 -8.08
N GLU A 331 -30.87 -4.68 -8.67
CA GLU A 331 -32.10 -4.99 -7.95
C GLU A 331 -31.88 -6.21 -7.04
N PRO A 332 -32.58 -6.29 -5.89
CA PRO A 332 -32.49 -7.45 -5.02
C PRO A 332 -32.88 -8.75 -5.78
N GLY A 333 -31.93 -9.65 -5.94
CA GLY A 333 -32.13 -10.88 -6.70
C GLY A 333 -30.87 -11.72 -6.84
N GLU A 334 -30.97 -12.78 -7.62
CA GLU A 334 -29.89 -13.75 -7.81
C GLU A 334 -28.65 -13.12 -8.47
N ASP A 335 -28.85 -12.21 -9.44
CA ASP A 335 -27.76 -11.58 -10.17
C ASP A 335 -26.94 -10.67 -9.24
N LYS A 336 -27.61 -9.85 -8.40
CA LYS A 336 -26.94 -9.04 -7.39
C LYS A 336 -26.17 -9.91 -6.38
N ILE A 337 -26.75 -11.02 -5.94
CA ILE A 337 -26.09 -11.95 -5.01
C ILE A 337 -24.83 -12.54 -5.64
N LYS A 338 -24.90 -12.96 -6.91
CA LYS A 338 -23.73 -13.45 -7.67
C LYS A 338 -22.67 -12.36 -7.85
N ALA A 339 -23.10 -11.16 -8.18
CA ALA A 339 -22.18 -10.03 -8.32
C ALA A 339 -21.48 -9.70 -6.99
N GLN A 340 -22.19 -9.71 -5.87
CA GLN A 340 -21.61 -9.51 -4.53
C GLN A 340 -20.60 -10.61 -4.17
N GLU A 341 -20.89 -11.86 -4.52
CA GLU A 341 -19.96 -12.99 -4.33
C GLU A 341 -18.68 -12.79 -5.16
N LYS A 342 -18.83 -12.40 -6.44
CA LYS A 342 -17.67 -12.13 -7.32
C LYS A 342 -16.85 -10.96 -6.79
N MET A 343 -17.50 -9.90 -6.30
CA MET A 343 -16.81 -8.76 -5.68
C MET A 343 -16.04 -9.16 -4.44
N HIS A 344 -16.60 -10.01 -3.58
CA HIS A 344 -15.94 -10.45 -2.36
C HIS A 344 -14.68 -11.27 -2.66
N ASN A 345 -14.78 -12.21 -3.59
CA ASN A 345 -13.65 -12.99 -4.06
C ASN A 345 -12.59 -12.11 -4.76
N ALA A 346 -13.02 -11.16 -5.59
CA ALA A 346 -12.12 -10.27 -6.31
C ALA A 346 -11.33 -9.35 -5.38
N ALA A 347 -11.95 -8.81 -4.33
CA ALA A 347 -11.27 -8.00 -3.32
C ALA A 347 -10.16 -8.79 -2.60
N THR A 348 -10.45 -10.05 -2.25
CA THR A 348 -9.45 -10.97 -1.68
C THR A 348 -8.30 -11.24 -2.67
N MET A 349 -8.62 -11.49 -3.95
CA MET A 349 -7.59 -11.71 -4.99
C MET A 349 -6.73 -10.46 -5.22
N ALA A 350 -7.33 -9.26 -5.21
CA ALA A 350 -6.58 -8.00 -5.25
C ALA A 350 -5.65 -7.89 -4.03
N GLY A 351 -6.12 -8.29 -2.85
CA GLY A 351 -5.32 -8.39 -1.63
C GLY A 351 -4.11 -9.33 -1.78
N MET A 352 -4.32 -10.51 -2.37
CA MET A 352 -3.24 -11.47 -2.65
C MET A 352 -2.21 -10.89 -3.63
N ALA A 353 -2.64 -10.11 -4.61
CA ALA A 353 -1.75 -9.46 -5.57
C ALA A 353 -0.90 -8.37 -4.90
N PHE A 354 -1.53 -7.36 -4.30
CA PHE A 354 -0.79 -6.24 -3.73
C PHE A 354 -0.04 -6.61 -2.44
N GLY A 355 -0.44 -7.66 -1.75
CA GLY A 355 0.30 -8.18 -0.59
C GLY A 355 1.77 -8.53 -0.90
N SER A 356 2.08 -8.83 -2.16
CA SER A 356 3.43 -9.12 -2.64
C SER A 356 3.96 -8.13 -3.68
N ALA A 357 3.09 -7.50 -4.48
CA ALA A 357 3.48 -6.47 -5.45
C ALA A 357 3.50 -5.06 -4.86
N PHE A 358 2.93 -4.84 -3.68
CA PHE A 358 2.72 -3.53 -3.08
C PHE A 358 1.79 -2.63 -3.91
N LEU A 359 1.66 -1.39 -3.49
CA LEU A 359 0.82 -0.37 -4.10
C LEU A 359 1.67 0.74 -4.69
N GLY A 360 1.09 1.87 -5.06
CA GLY A 360 1.77 2.99 -5.69
C GLY A 360 1.36 4.34 -5.14
N MET A 361 1.54 5.38 -5.96
CA MET A 361 1.27 6.75 -5.55
C MET A 361 -0.21 7.06 -5.34
N CYS A 362 -1.14 6.31 -5.96
CA CYS A 362 -2.57 6.52 -5.73
C CYS A 362 -2.89 6.30 -4.25
N HIS A 363 -2.48 5.17 -3.70
CA HIS A 363 -2.62 4.90 -2.26
C HIS A 363 -1.79 5.84 -1.40
N GLY A 364 -0.54 6.16 -1.78
CA GLY A 364 0.28 7.12 -1.03
C GLY A 364 -0.38 8.49 -0.89
N MET A 365 -1.01 8.98 -1.95
CA MET A 365 -1.80 10.21 -1.91
C MET A 365 -3.13 10.02 -1.16
N ALA A 366 -3.81 8.89 -1.34
CA ALA A 366 -5.09 8.62 -0.70
C ALA A 366 -4.98 8.50 0.82
N HIS A 367 -3.92 7.91 1.35
CA HIS A 367 -3.63 7.88 2.78
C HIS A 367 -3.56 9.29 3.36
N THR A 368 -2.83 10.16 2.68
CA THR A 368 -2.61 11.53 3.15
C THR A 368 -3.86 12.40 3.01
N ILE A 369 -4.44 12.46 1.81
CA ILE A 369 -5.60 13.32 1.53
C ILE A 369 -6.83 12.83 2.30
N GLY A 370 -7.07 11.52 2.31
CA GLY A 370 -8.19 10.94 3.05
C GLY A 370 -8.14 11.25 4.54
N ALA A 371 -6.94 11.19 5.14
CA ALA A 371 -6.75 11.52 6.56
C ALA A 371 -6.94 13.02 6.85
N LEU A 372 -6.34 13.90 6.04
CA LEU A 372 -6.38 15.34 6.27
C LEU A 372 -7.75 15.93 5.93
N CYS A 373 -8.39 15.47 4.86
CA CYS A 373 -9.67 16.00 4.38
C CYS A 373 -10.88 15.20 4.87
N HIS A 374 -10.70 14.16 5.66
CA HIS A 374 -11.77 13.28 6.17
C HIS A 374 -12.64 12.67 5.06
N VAL A 375 -12.02 12.35 3.92
CA VAL A 375 -12.67 11.66 2.80
C VAL A 375 -12.40 10.16 2.92
N ALA A 376 -13.42 9.33 2.73
CA ALA A 376 -13.28 7.88 2.81
C ALA A 376 -12.19 7.37 1.86
N HIS A 377 -11.36 6.43 2.32
CA HIS A 377 -10.16 5.94 1.62
C HIS A 377 -10.44 5.51 0.17
N GLY A 378 -11.40 4.60 -0.05
CA GLY A 378 -11.75 4.13 -1.39
C GLY A 378 -12.35 5.24 -2.28
N ARG A 379 -13.05 6.24 -1.67
CA ARG A 379 -13.51 7.44 -2.37
C ARG A 379 -12.31 8.27 -2.84
N THR A 380 -11.33 8.47 -2.00
CA THR A 380 -10.11 9.20 -2.32
C THR A 380 -9.35 8.50 -3.46
N ASN A 381 -9.21 7.17 -3.39
CA ASN A 381 -8.63 6.38 -4.46
C ASN A 381 -9.41 6.53 -5.79
N SER A 382 -10.75 6.53 -5.74
CA SER A 382 -11.58 6.65 -6.94
C SER A 382 -11.43 8.00 -7.65
N ILE A 383 -11.19 9.06 -6.90
CA ILE A 383 -10.94 10.41 -7.45
C ILE A 383 -9.53 10.48 -8.06
N LEU A 384 -8.53 9.92 -7.37
CA LEU A 384 -7.13 10.02 -7.78
C LEU A 384 -6.74 9.09 -8.93
N LEU A 385 -7.34 7.89 -9.01
CA LEU A 385 -6.90 6.83 -9.92
C LEU A 385 -6.80 7.27 -11.40
N PRO A 386 -7.73 8.01 -12.00
CA PRO A 386 -7.60 8.46 -13.39
C PRO A 386 -6.38 9.35 -13.63
N TYR A 387 -6.05 10.23 -12.67
CA TYR A 387 -4.86 11.09 -12.74
C TYR A 387 -3.59 10.27 -12.64
N VAL A 388 -3.55 9.29 -11.73
CA VAL A 388 -2.40 8.42 -11.53
C VAL A 388 -2.17 7.52 -12.76
N ILE A 389 -3.24 7.02 -13.40
CA ILE A 389 -3.13 6.28 -14.68
C ILE A 389 -2.43 7.14 -15.74
N ARG A 390 -2.86 8.39 -15.92
CA ARG A 390 -2.24 9.32 -16.90
C ARG A 390 -0.81 9.65 -16.52
N TYR A 391 -0.54 9.93 -15.26
CA TYR A 391 0.80 10.25 -14.77
C TYR A 391 1.76 9.09 -14.98
N ASN A 392 1.42 7.90 -14.51
CA ASN A 392 2.25 6.71 -14.68
C ASN A 392 2.28 6.22 -16.13
N GLY A 393 1.22 6.47 -16.90
CA GLY A 393 1.11 6.09 -18.31
C GLY A 393 1.89 7.00 -19.27
N SER A 394 2.45 8.11 -18.79
CA SER A 394 3.34 8.96 -19.58
C SER A 394 4.80 8.53 -19.38
N ILE A 395 5.59 8.56 -20.48
CA ILE A 395 7.02 8.26 -20.40
C ILE A 395 7.71 9.41 -19.66
N PRO A 396 8.40 9.14 -18.53
CA PRO A 396 9.07 10.20 -17.78
C PRO A 396 10.27 10.75 -18.56
N GLU A 397 10.43 12.07 -18.55
CA GLU A 397 11.58 12.74 -19.14
C GLU A 397 12.86 12.51 -18.32
N GLU A 398 12.73 12.38 -17.01
CA GLU A 398 13.83 12.13 -16.09
C GLU A 398 14.01 10.64 -15.77
N PRO A 399 15.26 10.21 -15.49
CA PRO A 399 15.53 8.84 -15.10
C PRO A 399 14.71 8.43 -13.87
N THR A 400 14.00 7.33 -13.97
CA THR A 400 13.32 6.72 -12.84
C THR A 400 14.10 5.53 -12.33
N SER A 401 13.91 5.18 -11.05
CA SER A 401 14.49 3.98 -10.49
C SER A 401 13.74 2.76 -11.03
N TRP A 402 14.34 2.07 -11.98
CA TRP A 402 13.71 0.94 -12.64
C TRP A 402 14.49 -0.34 -12.40
N PRO A 403 14.15 -1.10 -11.36
CA PRO A 403 14.99 -2.25 -11.03
C PRO A 403 14.80 -3.46 -11.96
N LYS A 404 13.64 -3.59 -12.59
CA LYS A 404 13.26 -4.87 -13.20
C LYS A 404 13.25 -4.87 -14.73
N TYR A 405 13.05 -3.72 -15.34
CA TYR A 405 12.86 -3.60 -16.79
C TYR A 405 13.99 -2.83 -17.46
N ASN A 406 14.33 -3.21 -18.67
CA ASN A 406 15.31 -2.48 -19.48
C ASN A 406 14.74 -1.18 -20.07
N LYS A 407 13.41 -1.04 -20.08
CA LYS A 407 12.68 0.15 -20.54
C LYS A 407 11.48 0.40 -19.61
N TYR A 408 10.93 1.59 -19.69
CA TYR A 408 9.68 1.94 -19.03
C TYR A 408 8.51 1.23 -19.71
N ILE A 409 7.70 0.48 -18.98
CA ILE A 409 6.63 -0.35 -19.53
C ILE A 409 5.24 -0.06 -18.92
N ALA A 410 5.12 0.94 -18.08
CA ALA A 410 3.83 1.24 -17.46
C ALA A 410 2.73 1.58 -18.48
N PRO A 411 3.01 2.34 -19.57
CA PRO A 411 2.00 2.58 -20.61
C PRO A 411 1.46 1.29 -21.20
N GLU A 412 2.34 0.34 -21.57
CA GLU A 412 1.95 -0.97 -22.12
C GLU A 412 1.13 -1.77 -21.12
N ARG A 413 1.49 -1.73 -19.83
CA ARG A 413 0.74 -2.46 -18.77
C ARG A 413 -0.65 -1.86 -18.55
N TYR A 414 -0.84 -0.55 -18.62
CA TYR A 414 -2.17 0.06 -18.61
C TYR A 414 -2.99 -0.28 -19.86
N GLN A 415 -2.36 -0.35 -21.04
CA GLN A 415 -3.00 -0.83 -22.25
C GLN A 415 -3.47 -2.28 -22.12
N GLU A 416 -2.68 -3.14 -21.48
CA GLU A 416 -3.07 -4.52 -21.16
C GLU A 416 -4.25 -4.59 -20.19
N ILE A 417 -4.29 -3.73 -19.16
CA ILE A 417 -5.46 -3.60 -18.28
C ILE A 417 -6.69 -3.21 -19.10
N ALA A 418 -6.59 -2.18 -19.96
CA ALA A 418 -7.70 -1.76 -20.82
C ALA A 418 -8.25 -2.93 -21.65
N LYS A 419 -7.35 -3.66 -22.32
CA LYS A 419 -7.71 -4.85 -23.11
C LYS A 419 -8.39 -5.93 -22.26
N ASN A 420 -7.87 -6.21 -21.07
CA ASN A 420 -8.42 -7.21 -20.15
C ASN A 420 -9.84 -6.85 -19.69
N LEU A 421 -10.10 -5.57 -19.46
CA LEU A 421 -11.42 -5.07 -19.06
C LEU A 421 -12.43 -4.99 -20.22
N GLY A 422 -11.99 -5.15 -21.47
CA GLY A 422 -12.82 -4.92 -22.65
C GLY A 422 -12.98 -3.42 -23.01
N VAL A 423 -12.12 -2.56 -22.45
CA VAL A 423 -11.97 -1.16 -22.84
C VAL A 423 -11.13 -1.11 -24.11
N ASN A 424 -11.43 -0.17 -25.02
CA ASN A 424 -10.64 0.01 -26.23
C ASN A 424 -9.15 0.24 -25.89
N PRO A 425 -8.24 -0.69 -26.23
CA PRO A 425 -6.84 -0.57 -25.86
C PRO A 425 -6.07 0.45 -26.73
N GLY A 426 -6.73 1.09 -27.70
CA GLY A 426 -6.06 1.98 -28.65
C GLY A 426 -5.09 1.26 -29.58
N LYS A 427 -4.47 2.01 -30.47
CA LYS A 427 -3.41 1.51 -31.39
C LYS A 427 -2.02 1.64 -30.75
N THR A 428 -1.86 2.59 -29.85
CA THR A 428 -0.62 2.82 -29.11
C THR A 428 -0.85 2.68 -27.59
N PRO A 429 0.19 2.43 -26.79
CA PRO A 429 0.07 2.42 -25.34
C PRO A 429 -0.54 3.71 -24.77
N GLU A 430 -0.17 4.87 -25.32
CA GLU A 430 -0.67 6.19 -24.88
C GLU A 430 -2.17 6.33 -25.11
N GLU A 431 -2.68 5.87 -26.27
CA GLU A 431 -4.12 5.82 -26.53
C GLU A 431 -4.82 4.89 -25.54
N GLY A 432 -4.20 3.74 -25.23
CA GLY A 432 -4.71 2.77 -24.26
C GLY A 432 -4.80 3.36 -22.84
N VAL A 433 -3.80 4.10 -22.42
CA VAL A 433 -3.76 4.82 -21.13
C VAL A 433 -4.92 5.81 -21.04
N GLU A 434 -5.10 6.66 -22.04
CA GLU A 434 -6.16 7.68 -22.02
C GLU A 434 -7.56 7.06 -22.09
N ASN A 435 -7.73 6.02 -22.90
CA ASN A 435 -9.01 5.30 -22.98
C ASN A 435 -9.35 4.60 -21.64
N LEU A 436 -8.34 4.01 -20.97
CA LEU A 436 -8.53 3.41 -19.66
C LEU A 436 -8.90 4.46 -18.61
N ALA A 437 -8.18 5.59 -18.55
CA ALA A 437 -8.46 6.66 -17.60
C ALA A 437 -9.89 7.19 -17.76
N LYS A 438 -10.33 7.46 -19.00
CA LYS A 438 -11.71 7.88 -19.31
C LYS A 438 -12.75 6.82 -18.94
N ALA A 439 -12.45 5.54 -19.18
CA ALA A 439 -13.37 4.47 -18.80
C ALA A 439 -13.51 4.36 -17.28
N VAL A 440 -12.44 4.58 -16.52
CA VAL A 440 -12.47 4.61 -15.05
C VAL A 440 -13.28 5.82 -14.54
N GLU A 441 -13.12 7.00 -15.17
CA GLU A 441 -13.93 8.18 -14.88
C GLU A 441 -15.43 7.90 -15.14
N ASP A 442 -15.77 7.37 -16.32
CA ASP A 442 -17.15 7.02 -16.67
C ASP A 442 -17.74 5.99 -15.70
N TYR A 443 -16.95 4.99 -15.32
CA TYR A 443 -17.37 3.96 -14.38
C TYR A 443 -17.68 4.54 -12.99
N ARG A 444 -16.79 5.40 -12.47
CA ARG A 444 -16.99 6.13 -11.21
C ARG A 444 -18.23 7.03 -11.27
N ASP A 445 -18.33 7.85 -12.31
CA ASP A 445 -19.30 8.94 -12.41
C ASP A 445 -20.68 8.44 -12.78
N ASN A 446 -20.79 7.62 -13.83
CA ASN A 446 -22.05 7.24 -14.44
C ASN A 446 -22.54 5.86 -14.01
N LYS A 447 -21.65 4.91 -13.73
CA LYS A 447 -22.07 3.56 -13.27
C LYS A 447 -22.30 3.51 -11.77
N LEU A 448 -21.49 4.20 -10.98
CA LEU A 448 -21.57 4.18 -9.53
C LEU A 448 -22.17 5.46 -8.92
N GLY A 449 -22.14 6.58 -9.64
CA GLY A 449 -22.63 7.87 -9.15
C GLY A 449 -21.80 8.40 -7.98
N MET A 450 -20.47 8.24 -8.05
CA MET A 450 -19.55 8.69 -7.02
C MET A 450 -19.11 10.12 -7.28
N ASN A 451 -18.60 10.82 -6.24
CA ASN A 451 -18.01 12.16 -6.40
C ASN A 451 -16.82 12.15 -7.33
N LYS A 452 -16.67 13.19 -8.15
CA LYS A 452 -15.63 13.35 -9.16
C LYS A 452 -14.39 14.08 -8.65
N SER A 453 -14.56 14.87 -7.57
CA SER A 453 -13.52 15.75 -7.03
C SER A 453 -13.62 15.86 -5.51
N PHE A 454 -12.57 16.37 -4.88
CA PHE A 454 -12.60 16.63 -3.44
C PHE A 454 -13.50 17.82 -3.08
N GLN A 455 -13.67 18.77 -4.00
CA GLN A 455 -14.63 19.86 -3.85
C GLN A 455 -16.06 19.31 -3.74
N GLU A 456 -16.46 18.35 -4.60
CA GLU A 456 -17.76 17.68 -4.50
C GLU A 456 -17.91 16.84 -3.21
N CYS A 457 -16.81 16.44 -2.59
CA CYS A 457 -16.83 15.79 -1.28
C CYS A 457 -17.05 16.77 -0.12
N GLY A 458 -17.09 18.08 -0.39
CA GLY A 458 -17.29 19.13 0.60
C GLY A 458 -16.02 19.56 1.32
N VAL A 459 -14.83 19.28 0.76
CA VAL A 459 -13.57 19.78 1.30
C VAL A 459 -13.48 21.28 1.08
N ASP A 460 -13.25 22.03 2.16
CA ASP A 460 -13.11 23.49 2.11
C ASP A 460 -11.88 23.90 1.30
N GLU A 461 -12.02 24.90 0.44
CA GLU A 461 -10.97 25.33 -0.48
C GLU A 461 -9.76 25.93 0.23
N ASP A 462 -10.01 26.86 1.17
CA ASP A 462 -8.91 27.53 1.88
C ASP A 462 -8.16 26.55 2.76
N TYR A 463 -8.87 25.64 3.41
CA TYR A 463 -8.26 24.54 4.15
C TYR A 463 -7.41 23.66 3.24
N PHE A 464 -7.93 23.22 2.09
CA PHE A 464 -7.20 22.39 1.13
C PHE A 464 -5.87 23.04 0.71
N TRP A 465 -5.91 24.34 0.35
CA TRP A 465 -4.71 25.07 -0.01
C TRP A 465 -3.73 25.20 1.15
N SER A 466 -4.21 25.38 2.36
CA SER A 466 -3.35 25.51 3.56
C SER A 466 -2.57 24.23 3.88
N ILE A 467 -3.06 23.06 3.46
CA ILE A 467 -2.43 21.76 3.71
C ILE A 467 -1.71 21.17 2.49
N LEU A 468 -1.68 21.87 1.35
CA LEU A 468 -1.16 21.32 0.08
C LEU A 468 0.30 20.87 0.18
N ASP A 469 1.16 21.64 0.84
CA ASP A 469 2.56 21.25 1.05
C ASP A 469 2.68 20.00 1.92
N GLN A 470 1.83 19.87 2.92
CA GLN A 470 1.74 18.69 3.77
C GLN A 470 1.26 17.47 2.97
N ILE A 471 0.29 17.66 2.05
CA ILE A 471 -0.16 16.59 1.15
C ILE A 471 1.01 16.09 0.30
N GLY A 472 1.73 16.98 -0.38
CA GLY A 472 2.85 16.60 -1.25
C GLY A 472 3.96 15.87 -0.48
N MET A 473 4.37 16.40 0.66
CA MET A 473 5.44 15.82 1.46
C MET A 473 5.07 14.46 2.05
N ARG A 474 3.89 14.35 2.70
CA ARG A 474 3.47 13.10 3.34
C ARG A 474 3.20 11.99 2.32
N ALA A 475 2.62 12.33 1.15
CA ALA A 475 2.40 11.37 0.08
C ALA A 475 3.71 10.87 -0.53
N TYR A 476 4.72 11.74 -0.66
CA TYR A 476 6.07 11.35 -1.08
C TYR A 476 6.75 10.40 -0.09
N GLU A 477 6.57 10.64 1.20
CA GLU A 477 7.13 9.81 2.28
C GLU A 477 6.32 8.53 2.56
N ASP A 478 5.18 8.34 1.90
CA ASP A 478 4.35 7.16 2.11
C ASP A 478 5.05 5.89 1.62
N GLN A 479 4.85 4.79 2.34
CA GLN A 479 5.49 3.50 2.04
C GLN A 479 5.03 2.86 0.72
N CYS A 480 3.92 3.32 0.15
CA CYS A 480 3.45 2.87 -1.15
C CYS A 480 4.21 3.53 -2.32
N ALA A 481 4.73 4.75 -2.13
CA ALA A 481 5.40 5.50 -3.18
C ALA A 481 6.60 4.77 -3.84
N PRO A 482 7.46 4.04 -3.10
CA PRO A 482 8.59 3.32 -3.70
C PRO A 482 8.24 2.20 -4.67
N ALA A 483 7.01 1.66 -4.60
CA ALA A 483 6.56 0.60 -5.51
C ALA A 483 5.92 1.14 -6.79
N ASN A 484 5.68 2.46 -6.85
CA ASN A 484 5.10 3.11 -8.02
C ASN A 484 6.00 2.94 -9.26
N PRO A 485 5.44 2.78 -10.47
CA PRO A 485 6.23 2.60 -11.70
C PRO A 485 7.21 3.72 -11.99
N ARG A 486 6.99 4.92 -11.64
CA ARG A 486 7.98 6.02 -11.64
C ARG A 486 8.01 6.68 -10.26
N ILE A 487 9.17 7.24 -9.88
CA ILE A 487 9.27 7.98 -8.64
C ILE A 487 8.49 9.29 -8.79
N PRO A 488 7.40 9.48 -8.02
CA PRO A 488 6.65 10.72 -8.10
C PRO A 488 7.44 11.86 -7.46
N GLN A 489 7.36 13.05 -8.05
CA GLN A 489 7.93 14.25 -7.44
C GLN A 489 6.89 14.91 -6.54
N ILE A 490 7.34 15.61 -5.49
CA ILE A 490 6.43 16.31 -4.55
C ILE A 490 5.53 17.29 -5.30
N GLU A 491 6.09 18.03 -6.25
CA GLU A 491 5.35 19.01 -7.05
C GLU A 491 4.32 18.36 -7.98
N ASP A 492 4.64 17.19 -8.56
CA ASP A 492 3.66 16.43 -9.37
C ASP A 492 2.48 15.98 -8.51
N MET A 493 2.75 15.52 -7.27
CA MET A 493 1.69 15.12 -6.33
C MET A 493 0.80 16.29 -5.95
N LYS A 494 1.38 17.50 -5.76
CA LYS A 494 0.59 18.72 -5.52
C LYS A 494 -0.28 19.07 -6.72
N ASP A 495 0.27 19.03 -7.93
CA ASP A 495 -0.46 19.32 -9.16
C ASP A 495 -1.62 18.35 -9.37
N ILE A 496 -1.41 17.06 -9.10
CA ILE A 496 -2.46 16.03 -9.14
C ILE A 496 -3.51 16.29 -8.04
N ALA A 497 -3.10 16.64 -6.83
CA ALA A 497 -4.02 16.93 -5.74
C ALA A 497 -4.95 18.12 -6.08
N ILE A 498 -4.40 19.21 -6.65
CA ILE A 498 -5.17 20.36 -7.12
C ILE A 498 -6.11 19.97 -8.25
N ALA A 499 -5.61 19.23 -9.24
CA ALA A 499 -6.43 18.75 -10.34
C ALA A 499 -7.61 17.90 -9.85
N ALA A 500 -7.35 17.01 -8.91
CA ALA A 500 -8.37 16.16 -8.28
C ALA A 500 -9.32 16.94 -7.35
N TYR A 501 -8.85 18.05 -6.77
CA TYR A 501 -9.71 18.93 -5.98
C TYR A 501 -10.78 19.62 -6.84
N TYR A 502 -10.39 20.18 -7.98
CA TYR A 502 -11.30 20.90 -8.87
C TYR A 502 -11.94 20.02 -9.97
N GLY A 503 -11.48 18.79 -10.17
CA GLY A 503 -11.94 17.94 -11.27
C GLY A 503 -11.44 18.38 -12.65
N VAL A 504 -10.24 18.96 -12.72
CA VAL A 504 -9.61 19.48 -13.94
C VAL A 504 -8.40 18.63 -14.35
N SER A 505 -7.75 18.93 -15.48
CA SER A 505 -6.52 18.23 -15.90
C SER A 505 -5.33 18.55 -14.98
N GLN A 506 -4.33 17.67 -14.91
CA GLN A 506 -3.11 17.92 -14.15
C GLN A 506 -2.38 19.19 -14.64
N ALA A 507 -2.36 19.43 -15.95
CA ALA A 507 -1.79 20.65 -16.51
C ALA A 507 -2.49 21.93 -16.04
N GLU A 508 -3.80 21.88 -15.84
CA GLU A 508 -4.57 22.98 -15.27
C GLU A 508 -4.28 23.12 -13.76
N GLY A 509 -4.19 22.00 -13.03
CA GLY A 509 -3.78 22.01 -11.62
C GLY A 509 -2.42 22.67 -11.43
N HIS A 510 -1.45 22.37 -12.30
CA HIS A 510 -0.15 23.03 -12.31
C HIS A 510 -0.26 24.56 -12.49
N LYS A 511 -1.07 25.04 -13.46
CA LYS A 511 -1.27 26.47 -13.68
C LYS A 511 -1.88 27.16 -12.48
N LEU A 512 -2.90 26.55 -11.86
CA LEU A 512 -3.54 27.08 -10.65
C LEU A 512 -2.54 27.22 -9.50
N ARG A 513 -1.67 26.21 -9.31
CA ARG A 513 -0.61 26.28 -8.30
C ARG A 513 0.35 27.42 -8.54
N VAL A 514 0.88 27.56 -9.77
CA VAL A 514 1.83 28.63 -10.12
C VAL A 514 1.21 30.01 -9.97
N GLN A 515 -0.05 30.18 -10.38
CA GLN A 515 -0.77 31.43 -10.23
C GLN A 515 -0.89 31.83 -8.77
N ARG A 516 -1.36 30.93 -7.89
CA ARG A 516 -1.55 31.24 -6.46
C ARG A 516 -0.21 31.52 -5.73
N GLN A 517 0.85 30.83 -6.12
CA GLN A 517 2.18 31.12 -5.60
C GLN A 517 2.69 32.51 -6.02
N GLY A 518 2.38 32.95 -7.25
CA GLY A 518 2.69 34.30 -7.73
C GLY A 518 1.93 35.39 -7.01
N GLU A 519 0.64 35.18 -6.72
CA GLU A 519 -0.20 36.09 -5.95
C GLU A 519 0.30 36.25 -4.51
N ALA A 520 0.60 35.15 -3.81
CA ALA A 520 1.16 35.17 -2.45
C ALA A 520 2.50 35.91 -2.37
N ALA A 521 3.40 35.68 -3.34
CA ALA A 521 4.68 36.40 -3.40
C ALA A 521 4.50 37.93 -3.61
N THR A 522 3.45 38.32 -4.34
CA THR A 522 3.13 39.72 -4.60
C THR A 522 2.55 40.41 -3.34
N GLU A 523 1.69 39.73 -2.60
CA GLU A 523 1.12 40.19 -1.34
C GLU A 523 2.22 40.38 -0.28
N GLU A 524 3.10 39.40 -0.07
CA GLU A 524 4.21 39.52 0.85
C GLU A 524 5.18 40.66 0.48
N ALA A 525 5.39 40.92 -0.80
CA ALA A 525 6.21 42.05 -1.26
C ALA A 525 5.53 43.39 -0.97
N SER A 526 4.20 43.47 -1.08
CA SER A 526 3.43 44.67 -0.79
C SER A 526 3.33 44.98 0.70
N GLU A 527 3.29 43.96 1.56
CA GLU A 527 3.29 44.13 3.02
C GLU A 527 4.67 44.57 3.60
N ARG A 528 5.76 44.29 2.87
CA ARG A 528 7.12 44.67 3.24
C ARG A 528 7.52 46.06 2.70
N ALA A 529 6.77 46.64 1.79
CA ALA A 529 6.98 47.95 1.21
C ALA A 529 6.17 49.05 1.96
#